data_97c3dd21304b60cc73d9699f2633c475
#
_entry.id   97c3dd21304b60cc73d9699f2633c475
#
_cell.length_a   1.000
_cell.length_b   1.000
_cell.length_c   1.000
_cell.angle_alpha   90.00
_cell.angle_beta   90.00
_cell.angle_gamma   90.00
#
_symmetry.space_group_name_H-M   'P 1'
#
loop_
_entity.id
_entity.type
_entity.pdbx_description
1 polymer ?
#
loop_
_entity_poly.entity_id
_entity_poly.type
_entity_poly.pdbx_seq_one_letter_code
_entity_poly.pdbx_strand_id
1 'polypeptide(L)'
;MNREGNICRRAAVAALLFLFNNPVFANTFDVRALWIVRDHIITAEKIDDVIEFAERNNYNHLFVQIRGRGDAYYTSRVVPRSHLLAGTDFDPLAYIIKKARHYNIAIHAWFNVYYLWSSLDLPVHQDHLLYTQPTWLDTEFPDPINVQQTLEAVRQNKNANGEGFYLAPTHPEVEAHLQNVITELVQNYKIDGIHFDYIRYHRKGWGLNPVGLKLFFNHSASIPGLPALEVKEKPTFNDYKREAITKFIKKASTRIKAYQPYCIVSAAVKPNLYDARNQFGQEWDVWLAGRYIDWAVPMNYAMDLNHFDRNIQIMKDNLPVQYLDRIIMGIAVYNQKPRTAGQKIYHTGKNDFSGISIFSYTVFKEQPSYAKKLVKYLE
;
A
#
# COMPACT_ATOMS: atom_id res chain seq x y z
N MET A 1 62.00 -63.93 -37.09
CA MET A 1 61.49 -64.53 -35.81
C MET A 1 60.49 -63.57 -35.19
N ASN A 2 59.29 -64.08 -35.15
CA ASN A 2 58.05 -63.56 -34.64
C ASN A 2 58.05 -62.81 -33.36
N ARG A 3 57.18 -61.80 -33.25
CA ARG A 3 56.10 -61.81 -32.29
C ARG A 3 55.12 -60.64 -32.54
N GLU A 4 53.93 -61.06 -32.85
CA GLU A 4 52.73 -60.26 -32.89
C GLU A 4 52.38 -59.79 -31.52
N GLY A 5 51.93 -58.53 -31.42
CA GLY A 5 51.42 -57.88 -30.21
C GLY A 5 50.06 -57.25 -30.43
N ASN A 6 49.01 -57.93 -29.96
CA ASN A 6 47.60 -57.53 -30.03
C ASN A 6 47.34 -56.10 -29.43
N ILE A 7 46.77 -55.28 -30.26
CA ILE A 7 46.24 -53.92 -29.79
C ILE A 7 44.76 -54.14 -29.48
N CYS A 8 44.44 -54.20 -28.18
CA CYS A 8 43.09 -54.12 -27.68
C CYS A 8 42.60 -52.68 -27.80
N ARG A 9 41.65 -52.42 -28.68
CA ARG A 9 40.89 -51.16 -28.74
C ARG A 9 39.90 -51.10 -27.57
N ARG A 10 40.17 -50.30 -26.59
CA ARG A 10 39.18 -49.88 -25.59
C ARG A 10 38.39 -48.70 -26.16
N ALA A 11 37.13 -48.92 -26.52
CA ALA A 11 36.16 -47.88 -26.82
C ALA A 11 35.77 -47.18 -25.52
N ALA A 12 36.20 -45.92 -25.35
CA ALA A 12 35.71 -45.06 -24.27
C ALA A 12 34.36 -44.48 -24.67
N VAL A 13 33.29 -44.99 -24.06
CA VAL A 13 31.95 -44.38 -24.14
C VAL A 13 31.97 -43.14 -23.25
N ALA A 14 32.08 -41.95 -23.84
CA ALA A 14 31.89 -40.69 -23.16
C ALA A 14 30.39 -40.50 -22.95
N ALA A 15 29.89 -40.80 -21.76
CA ALA A 15 28.55 -40.40 -21.33
C ALA A 15 28.55 -38.88 -21.11
N LEU A 16 27.99 -38.13 -22.06
CA LEU A 16 27.64 -36.73 -21.85
C LEU A 16 26.50 -36.66 -20.85
N LEU A 17 26.81 -36.41 -19.58
CA LEU A 17 25.88 -35.93 -18.58
C LEU A 17 25.48 -34.50 -18.96
N PHE A 18 24.38 -34.32 -19.67
CA PHE A 18 23.67 -33.05 -19.72
C PHE A 18 23.12 -32.75 -18.31
N LEU A 19 23.91 -32.10 -17.50
CA LEU A 19 23.40 -31.40 -16.33
C LEU A 19 22.49 -30.26 -16.85
N PHE A 20 21.19 -30.54 -16.85
CA PHE A 20 20.21 -29.47 -16.91
C PHE A 20 20.41 -28.60 -15.64
N ASN A 21 21.32 -27.64 -15.74
CA ASN A 21 21.31 -26.51 -14.83
C ASN A 21 19.99 -25.76 -15.07
N ASN A 22 18.92 -26.13 -14.37
CA ASN A 22 17.86 -25.23 -14.12
C ASN A 22 18.53 -24.10 -13.31
N PRO A 23 18.56 -22.85 -13.79
CA PRO A 23 19.04 -21.76 -12.96
C PRO A 23 18.12 -21.73 -11.75
N VAL A 24 18.63 -22.11 -10.59
CA VAL A 24 18.00 -21.80 -9.31
C VAL A 24 18.03 -20.28 -9.25
N PHE A 25 16.88 -19.67 -9.51
CA PHE A 25 16.69 -18.25 -9.41
C PHE A 25 16.59 -17.92 -7.91
N ALA A 26 17.73 -17.88 -7.23
CA ALA A 26 17.81 -17.32 -5.90
C ALA A 26 17.60 -15.80 -5.98
N ASN A 27 16.38 -15.39 -6.19
CA ASN A 27 15.93 -14.01 -5.95
C ASN A 27 15.67 -13.90 -4.44
N THR A 28 16.70 -13.65 -3.68
CA THR A 28 16.60 -13.45 -2.23
C THR A 28 16.09 -12.05 -1.96
N PHE A 29 14.78 -11.83 -2.11
CA PHE A 29 14.17 -10.62 -1.61
C PHE A 29 14.19 -10.63 -0.08
N ASP A 30 14.68 -9.55 0.52
CA ASP A 30 14.61 -9.36 1.97
C ASP A 30 13.15 -9.28 2.45
N VAL A 31 12.31 -8.61 1.63
CA VAL A 31 10.89 -8.42 1.91
C VAL A 31 10.03 -9.16 0.90
N ARG A 32 9.28 -10.13 1.37
CA ARG A 32 8.24 -10.84 0.61
C ARG A 32 6.91 -10.62 1.32
N ALA A 33 6.23 -9.51 0.90
CA ALA A 33 5.00 -9.07 1.53
C ALA A 33 3.75 -9.63 0.83
N LEU A 34 2.70 -9.86 1.62
CA LEU A 34 1.38 -10.29 1.14
C LEU A 34 0.30 -9.37 1.70
N TRP A 35 -0.61 -8.93 0.84
CA TRP A 35 -1.75 -8.11 1.24
C TRP A 35 -2.91 -8.97 1.71
N ILE A 36 -3.39 -8.70 2.92
CA ILE A 36 -4.50 -9.40 3.56
C ILE A 36 -5.68 -8.44 3.70
N VAL A 37 -6.72 -8.67 2.91
CA VAL A 37 -7.95 -7.88 2.96
C VAL A 37 -8.73 -8.23 4.24
N ARG A 38 -9.39 -7.26 4.82
CA ARG A 38 -10.11 -7.32 6.11
C ARG A 38 -11.04 -8.52 6.30
N ASP A 39 -11.65 -9.01 5.21
CA ASP A 39 -12.60 -10.15 5.28
C ASP A 39 -11.92 -11.47 5.68
N HIS A 40 -10.59 -11.52 5.58
CA HIS A 40 -9.77 -12.66 5.96
C HIS A 40 -9.25 -12.60 7.40
N ILE A 41 -9.65 -11.59 8.19
CA ILE A 41 -9.18 -11.44 9.58
C ILE A 41 -10.34 -11.35 10.59
N ILE A 42 -11.57 -11.65 10.21
CA ILE A 42 -12.75 -11.46 11.08
C ILE A 42 -12.96 -12.57 12.08
N THR A 43 -12.24 -13.69 11.99
CA THR A 43 -12.24 -14.77 12.99
C THR A 43 -10.83 -15.31 13.22
N ALA A 44 -10.61 -16.01 14.33
CA ALA A 44 -9.34 -16.63 14.67
C ALA A 44 -8.91 -17.66 13.61
N GLU A 45 -9.84 -18.50 13.16
CA GLU A 45 -9.58 -19.55 12.16
C GLU A 45 -9.11 -18.95 10.82
N LYS A 46 -9.74 -17.85 10.39
CA LYS A 46 -9.32 -17.15 9.17
C LYS A 46 -7.92 -16.57 9.30
N ILE A 47 -7.57 -16.05 10.46
CA ILE A 47 -6.22 -15.54 10.73
C ILE A 47 -5.22 -16.69 10.76
N ASP A 48 -5.56 -17.82 11.37
CA ASP A 48 -4.70 -19.00 11.39
C ASP A 48 -4.41 -19.50 9.96
N ASP A 49 -5.44 -19.59 9.11
CA ASP A 49 -5.30 -19.92 7.68
C ASP A 49 -4.32 -18.95 6.96
N VAL A 50 -4.42 -17.64 7.23
CA VAL A 50 -3.55 -16.61 6.64
C VAL A 50 -2.09 -16.81 7.06
N ILE A 51 -1.84 -17.01 8.35
CA ILE A 51 -0.49 -17.18 8.89
C ILE A 51 0.16 -18.47 8.37
N GLU A 52 -0.57 -19.59 8.41
CA GLU A 52 -0.09 -20.86 7.86
C GLU A 52 0.18 -20.79 6.35
N PHE A 53 -0.66 -20.06 5.62
CA PHE A 53 -0.43 -19.85 4.20
C PHE A 53 0.83 -19.01 3.96
N ALA A 54 1.02 -17.93 4.71
CA ALA A 54 2.16 -17.05 4.58
C ALA A 54 3.48 -17.80 4.87
N GLU A 55 3.52 -18.56 5.93
CA GLU A 55 4.67 -19.39 6.32
C GLU A 55 4.99 -20.42 5.23
N ARG A 56 4.01 -21.22 4.81
CA ARG A 56 4.19 -22.26 3.78
C ARG A 56 4.61 -21.72 2.41
N ASN A 57 4.32 -20.47 2.10
CA ASN A 57 4.64 -19.85 0.82
C ASN A 57 5.74 -18.79 0.92
N ASN A 58 6.54 -18.82 1.99
CA ASN A 58 7.72 -18.00 2.19
C ASN A 58 7.46 -16.47 2.21
N TYR A 59 6.28 -16.03 2.68
CA TYR A 59 6.01 -14.63 2.98
C TYR A 59 6.48 -14.29 4.39
N ASN A 60 7.21 -13.18 4.55
CA ASN A 60 7.74 -12.74 5.83
C ASN A 60 7.14 -11.41 6.32
N HIS A 61 6.32 -10.75 5.51
CA HIS A 61 5.60 -9.53 5.86
C HIS A 61 4.13 -9.63 5.43
N LEU A 62 3.20 -9.16 6.28
CA LEU A 62 1.78 -9.06 5.93
C LEU A 62 1.29 -7.62 6.06
N PHE A 63 0.71 -7.08 4.98
CA PHE A 63 -0.05 -5.84 5.01
C PHE A 63 -1.51 -6.18 5.35
N VAL A 64 -1.88 -6.04 6.61
CA VAL A 64 -3.18 -6.47 7.16
C VAL A 64 -4.15 -5.29 7.23
N GLN A 65 -5.23 -5.34 6.46
CA GLN A 65 -6.18 -4.23 6.37
C GLN A 65 -7.00 -4.08 7.66
N ILE A 66 -6.56 -3.15 8.51
CA ILE A 66 -7.19 -2.89 9.83
C ILE A 66 -8.14 -1.68 9.80
N ARG A 67 -8.07 -0.84 8.76
CA ARG A 67 -8.99 0.26 8.50
C ARG A 67 -9.30 0.30 7.00
N GLY A 68 -10.53 -0.08 6.64
CA GLY A 68 -10.93 -0.24 5.25
C GLY A 68 -11.82 0.89 4.74
N ARG A 69 -12.89 1.20 5.43
CA ARG A 69 -13.93 2.15 5.04
C ARG A 69 -14.29 3.12 6.18
N GLY A 70 -13.30 3.67 6.87
CA GLY A 70 -13.53 4.50 8.05
C GLY A 70 -13.95 3.71 9.29
N ASP A 71 -13.87 2.38 9.24
CA ASP A 71 -14.17 1.43 10.29
C ASP A 71 -12.90 0.74 10.80
N ALA A 72 -12.94 0.18 12.02
CA ALA A 72 -11.83 -0.50 12.67
C ALA A 72 -12.02 -2.01 12.74
N TYR A 73 -10.97 -2.76 12.36
CA TYR A 73 -10.82 -4.21 12.59
C TYR A 73 -9.88 -4.47 13.78
N TYR A 74 -10.01 -3.64 14.80
CA TYR A 74 -9.31 -3.69 16.08
C TYR A 74 -10.15 -2.97 17.13
N THR A 75 -9.76 -3.04 18.39
CA THR A 75 -10.45 -2.30 19.46
C THR A 75 -10.07 -0.83 19.41
N SER A 76 -11.01 0.04 19.00
CA SER A 76 -10.84 1.48 18.87
C SER A 76 -11.85 2.25 19.70
N ARG A 77 -11.43 3.44 20.18
CA ARG A 77 -12.30 4.46 20.80
C ARG A 77 -12.49 5.69 19.90
N VAL A 78 -11.78 5.73 18.77
CA VAL A 78 -11.75 6.88 17.85
C VAL A 78 -12.59 6.64 16.59
N VAL A 79 -12.64 5.39 16.12
CA VAL A 79 -13.42 5.01 14.94
C VAL A 79 -14.38 3.86 15.24
N PRO A 80 -15.56 3.81 14.60
CA PRO A 80 -16.50 2.74 14.82
C PRO A 80 -15.89 1.38 14.45
N ARG A 81 -16.20 0.38 15.27
CA ARG A 81 -15.85 -1.01 15.01
C ARG A 81 -16.57 -1.50 13.77
N SER A 82 -15.92 -2.29 12.92
CA SER A 82 -16.57 -2.86 11.74
C SER A 82 -17.79 -3.71 12.11
N HIS A 83 -18.88 -3.56 11.35
CA HIS A 83 -20.09 -4.35 11.51
C HIS A 83 -19.85 -5.87 11.30
N LEU A 84 -18.79 -6.24 10.56
CA LEU A 84 -18.40 -7.65 10.37
C LEU A 84 -17.88 -8.30 11.66
N LEU A 85 -17.60 -7.51 12.70
CA LEU A 85 -17.19 -7.94 14.02
C LEU A 85 -18.31 -7.74 15.07
N ALA A 86 -19.54 -7.46 14.62
CA ALA A 86 -20.67 -7.25 15.52
C ALA A 86 -20.96 -8.53 16.33
N GLY A 87 -21.34 -8.35 17.61
CA GLY A 87 -21.66 -9.45 18.51
C GLY A 87 -20.45 -10.25 19.03
N THR A 88 -19.23 -9.78 18.82
CA THR A 88 -18.01 -10.42 19.34
C THR A 88 -17.04 -9.40 19.93
N ASP A 89 -16.32 -9.79 20.98
CA ASP A 89 -15.21 -9.01 21.56
C ASP A 89 -13.86 -9.36 20.91
N PHE A 90 -13.86 -10.17 19.85
CA PHE A 90 -12.65 -10.58 19.15
C PHE A 90 -11.90 -9.39 18.58
N ASP A 91 -10.62 -9.26 18.93
CA ASP A 91 -9.71 -8.24 18.37
C ASP A 91 -8.79 -8.86 17.31
N PRO A 92 -9.10 -8.69 16.02
CA PRO A 92 -8.32 -9.29 14.94
C PRO A 92 -6.85 -8.85 14.94
N LEU A 93 -6.57 -7.55 15.19
CA LEU A 93 -5.21 -7.03 15.15
C LEU A 93 -4.37 -7.58 16.32
N ALA A 94 -4.92 -7.61 17.52
CA ALA A 94 -4.24 -8.21 18.67
C ALA A 94 -3.95 -9.69 18.44
N TYR A 95 -4.91 -10.43 17.88
CA TYR A 95 -4.76 -11.85 17.63
C TYR A 95 -3.69 -12.15 16.57
N ILE A 96 -3.73 -11.47 15.40
CA ILE A 96 -2.76 -11.72 14.33
C ILE A 96 -1.33 -11.34 14.73
N ILE A 97 -1.15 -10.24 15.47
CA ILE A 97 0.17 -9.85 16.01
C ILE A 97 0.74 -10.95 16.91
N LYS A 98 -0.10 -11.48 17.83
CA LYS A 98 0.31 -12.56 18.73
C LYS A 98 0.68 -13.83 17.96
N LYS A 99 -0.13 -14.21 16.98
CA LYS A 99 0.06 -15.43 16.19
C LYS A 99 1.31 -15.34 15.31
N ALA A 100 1.48 -14.24 14.57
CA ALA A 100 2.57 -14.03 13.61
C ALA A 100 3.97 -14.10 14.23
N ARG A 101 4.12 -13.70 15.51
CA ARG A 101 5.41 -13.77 16.24
C ARG A 101 5.99 -15.17 16.30
N HIS A 102 5.17 -16.20 16.37
CA HIS A 102 5.63 -17.60 16.43
C HIS A 102 6.25 -18.07 15.11
N TYR A 103 6.01 -17.34 14.00
CA TYR A 103 6.46 -17.66 12.66
C TYR A 103 7.45 -16.64 12.08
N ASN A 104 7.90 -15.67 12.89
CA ASN A 104 8.76 -14.56 12.45
C ASN A 104 8.17 -13.78 11.24
N ILE A 105 6.85 -13.61 11.23
CA ILE A 105 6.13 -12.84 10.20
C ILE A 105 5.84 -11.45 10.77
N ALA A 106 6.29 -10.41 10.07
CA ALA A 106 6.07 -9.02 10.45
C ALA A 106 4.67 -8.55 10.05
N ILE A 107 3.96 -7.91 10.99
CA ILE A 107 2.61 -7.39 10.77
C ILE A 107 2.65 -5.88 10.56
N HIS A 108 2.21 -5.46 9.38
CA HIS A 108 2.01 -4.06 9.03
C HIS A 108 0.52 -3.74 9.04
N ALA A 109 0.12 -2.79 9.87
CA ALA A 109 -1.25 -2.31 9.92
C ALA A 109 -1.56 -1.54 8.62
N TRP A 110 -2.29 -2.17 7.68
CA TRP A 110 -2.73 -1.52 6.45
C TRP A 110 -3.91 -0.59 6.75
N PHE A 111 -3.66 0.68 6.55
CA PHE A 111 -4.50 1.81 6.91
C PHE A 111 -4.88 2.61 5.66
N ASN A 112 -6.16 2.53 5.24
CA ASN A 112 -6.67 3.41 4.19
C ASN A 112 -6.81 4.82 4.76
N VAL A 113 -6.00 5.78 4.27
CA VAL A 113 -5.92 7.11 4.86
C VAL A 113 -7.14 7.94 4.51
N TYR A 114 -7.29 8.34 3.26
CA TYR A 114 -8.37 9.25 2.85
C TYR A 114 -9.60 8.52 2.29
N TYR A 115 -9.48 7.26 1.93
CA TYR A 115 -10.60 6.48 1.45
C TYR A 115 -11.61 6.19 2.57
N LEU A 116 -12.85 6.61 2.36
CA LEU A 116 -13.86 6.56 3.42
C LEU A 116 -14.97 5.54 3.16
N TRP A 117 -15.54 5.51 1.96
CA TRP A 117 -16.70 4.65 1.70
C TRP A 117 -16.86 4.29 0.22
N SER A 118 -17.17 3.03 -0.08
CA SER A 118 -17.39 2.51 -1.44
C SER A 118 -18.49 1.45 -1.55
N SER A 119 -19.20 1.13 -0.46
CA SER A 119 -20.32 0.19 -0.56
C SER A 119 -21.51 0.81 -1.26
N LEU A 120 -22.36 -0.03 -1.86
CA LEU A 120 -23.68 0.34 -2.37
C LEU A 120 -24.65 0.63 -1.23
N ASP A 121 -24.46 -0.04 -0.09
CA ASP A 121 -25.22 0.17 1.12
C ASP A 121 -24.60 1.26 1.96
N LEU A 122 -25.41 1.99 2.70
CA LEU A 122 -24.95 2.99 3.66
C LEU A 122 -24.26 2.32 4.86
N PRO A 123 -23.34 3.04 5.56
CA PRO A 123 -22.74 2.52 6.79
C PRO A 123 -23.82 2.12 7.81
N VAL A 124 -23.63 0.97 8.46
CA VAL A 124 -24.55 0.50 9.51
C VAL A 124 -24.48 1.36 10.77
N HIS A 125 -23.28 1.81 11.13
CA HIS A 125 -23.04 2.64 12.31
C HIS A 125 -23.37 4.11 12.05
N GLN A 126 -24.24 4.70 12.85
CA GLN A 126 -24.68 6.10 12.71
C GLN A 126 -23.58 7.11 13.10
N ASP A 127 -22.58 6.68 13.86
CA ASP A 127 -21.39 7.45 14.22
C ASP A 127 -20.29 7.45 13.11
N HIS A 128 -20.56 6.78 11.98
CA HIS A 128 -19.64 6.79 10.85
C HIS A 128 -19.46 8.20 10.26
N LEU A 129 -18.23 8.57 9.88
CA LEU A 129 -17.89 9.93 9.39
C LEU A 129 -18.75 10.38 8.19
N LEU A 130 -19.24 9.47 7.39
CA LEU A 130 -20.15 9.80 6.28
C LEU A 130 -21.43 10.49 6.76
N TYR A 131 -21.91 10.16 7.96
CA TYR A 131 -23.09 10.79 8.58
C TYR A 131 -22.70 11.99 9.44
N THR A 132 -21.64 11.83 10.25
CA THR A 132 -21.32 12.79 11.29
C THR A 132 -20.46 13.94 10.81
N GLN A 133 -19.68 13.76 9.73
CA GLN A 133 -18.73 14.72 9.20
C GLN A 133 -18.74 14.84 7.66
N PRO A 134 -19.90 15.06 7.02
CA PRO A 134 -19.99 15.11 5.56
C PRO A 134 -19.18 16.28 4.96
N THR A 135 -18.95 17.35 5.71
CA THR A 135 -18.11 18.50 5.30
C THR A 135 -16.62 18.14 5.16
N TRP A 136 -16.20 17.00 5.71
CA TRP A 136 -14.83 16.51 5.58
C TRP A 136 -14.55 15.79 4.26
N LEU A 137 -15.61 15.56 3.45
CA LEU A 137 -15.44 14.86 2.18
C LEU A 137 -14.68 15.71 1.16
N ASP A 138 -13.86 15.05 0.39
CA ASP A 138 -13.22 15.65 -0.77
C ASP A 138 -14.19 15.75 -1.95
N THR A 139 -14.01 16.76 -2.78
CA THR A 139 -14.93 17.08 -3.89
C THR A 139 -14.18 17.42 -5.18
N GLU A 140 -14.88 17.25 -6.28
CA GLU A 140 -14.46 17.67 -7.62
C GLU A 140 -14.95 19.08 -7.96
N PHE A 141 -15.88 19.64 -7.17
CA PHE A 141 -16.46 20.97 -7.33
C PHE A 141 -16.39 21.76 -6.03
N PRO A 142 -16.24 23.08 -6.05
CA PRO A 142 -16.09 23.91 -4.87
C PRO A 142 -17.42 24.21 -4.16
N ASP A 143 -18.45 23.41 -4.40
CA ASP A 143 -19.78 23.59 -3.83
C ASP A 143 -19.86 23.08 -2.39
N PRO A 144 -20.74 23.66 -1.55
CA PRO A 144 -21.03 23.14 -0.22
C PRO A 144 -21.53 21.70 -0.28
N ILE A 145 -21.00 20.85 0.59
CA ILE A 145 -21.41 19.45 0.66
C ILE A 145 -22.80 19.35 1.28
N ASN A 146 -23.73 18.79 0.51
CA ASN A 146 -25.08 18.48 0.97
C ASN A 146 -25.13 17.03 1.43
N VAL A 147 -25.43 16.81 2.73
CA VAL A 147 -25.51 15.47 3.33
C VAL A 147 -26.51 14.60 2.60
N GLN A 148 -27.71 15.12 2.35
CA GLN A 148 -28.77 14.36 1.71
C GLN A 148 -28.40 13.94 0.30
N GLN A 149 -27.79 14.83 -0.50
CA GLN A 149 -27.30 14.50 -1.83
C GLN A 149 -26.16 13.47 -1.78
N THR A 150 -25.28 13.56 -0.77
CA THR A 150 -24.21 12.58 -0.56
C THR A 150 -24.77 11.20 -0.28
N LEU A 151 -25.74 11.08 0.64
CA LEU A 151 -26.40 9.83 0.97
C LEU A 151 -27.18 9.25 -0.23
N GLU A 152 -27.83 10.11 -1.00
CA GLU A 152 -28.50 9.72 -2.23
C GLU A 152 -27.52 9.21 -3.29
N ALA A 153 -26.37 9.87 -3.44
CA ALA A 153 -25.30 9.42 -4.34
C ALA A 153 -24.75 8.03 -3.94
N VAL A 154 -24.66 7.73 -2.64
CA VAL A 154 -24.32 6.38 -2.14
C VAL A 154 -25.39 5.37 -2.56
N ARG A 155 -26.68 5.65 -2.26
CA ARG A 155 -27.81 4.77 -2.59
C ARG A 155 -27.93 4.48 -4.09
N GLN A 156 -27.63 5.47 -4.93
CA GLN A 156 -27.69 5.33 -6.38
C GLN A 156 -26.39 4.82 -7.00
N ASN A 157 -25.38 4.49 -6.19
CA ASN A 157 -24.02 4.17 -6.64
C ASN A 157 -23.43 5.22 -7.62
N LYS A 158 -23.81 6.48 -7.43
CA LYS A 158 -23.33 7.61 -8.23
C LYS A 158 -22.06 8.22 -7.67
N ASN A 159 -21.19 7.41 -7.08
CA ASN A 159 -19.86 7.93 -6.84
C ASN A 159 -19.18 8.05 -8.21
N ALA A 160 -18.77 9.25 -8.52
CA ALA A 160 -18.20 9.59 -9.80
C ALA A 160 -16.91 8.80 -10.04
N ASN A 161 -16.97 7.60 -10.54
CA ASN A 161 -15.89 6.73 -11.05
C ASN A 161 -15.62 5.42 -10.31
N GLY A 162 -16.53 4.94 -9.47
CA GLY A 162 -16.42 3.58 -8.92
C GLY A 162 -15.44 3.36 -7.76
N GLU A 163 -14.63 4.35 -7.37
CA GLU A 163 -13.73 4.17 -6.21
C GLU A 163 -14.40 4.50 -4.87
N GLY A 164 -15.33 5.47 -4.79
CA GLY A 164 -16.04 5.84 -3.57
C GLY A 164 -15.72 7.25 -3.05
N PHE A 165 -16.09 7.49 -1.79
CA PHE A 165 -15.92 8.78 -1.12
C PHE A 165 -14.58 8.85 -0.40
N TYR A 166 -13.97 10.04 -0.46
CA TYR A 166 -12.69 10.35 0.15
C TYR A 166 -12.83 11.48 1.17
N LEU A 167 -12.02 11.44 2.21
CA LEU A 167 -11.79 12.57 3.11
C LEU A 167 -10.85 13.57 2.42
N ALA A 168 -11.05 14.86 2.68
CA ALA A 168 -10.25 15.92 2.07
C ALA A 168 -8.89 16.07 2.76
N PRO A 169 -7.76 15.85 2.07
CA PRO A 169 -6.43 16.03 2.66
C PRO A 169 -6.14 17.46 3.14
N THR A 170 -6.80 18.46 2.54
CA THR A 170 -6.65 19.87 2.89
C THR A 170 -7.51 20.32 4.07
N HIS A 171 -8.37 19.45 4.62
CA HIS A 171 -9.22 19.79 5.76
C HIS A 171 -8.49 19.54 7.09
N PRO A 172 -8.29 20.55 7.96
CA PRO A 172 -7.47 20.42 9.17
C PRO A 172 -8.04 19.41 10.19
N GLU A 173 -9.37 19.31 10.30
CA GLU A 173 -10.00 18.36 11.21
C GLU A 173 -9.85 16.91 10.71
N VAL A 174 -9.79 16.69 9.39
CA VAL A 174 -9.44 15.39 8.80
C VAL A 174 -8.03 15.00 9.21
N GLU A 175 -7.06 15.91 9.07
CA GLU A 175 -5.68 15.67 9.51
C GLU A 175 -5.65 15.31 11.00
N ALA A 176 -6.30 16.10 11.86
CA ALA A 176 -6.33 15.87 13.30
C ALA A 176 -6.95 14.52 13.67
N HIS A 177 -8.08 14.18 13.07
CA HIS A 177 -8.77 12.89 13.27
C HIS A 177 -7.86 11.70 12.91
N LEU A 178 -7.29 11.70 11.70
CA LEU A 178 -6.43 10.62 11.23
C LEU A 178 -5.16 10.49 12.08
N GLN A 179 -4.58 11.60 12.54
CA GLN A 179 -3.46 11.59 13.48
C GLN A 179 -3.83 10.96 14.83
N ASN A 180 -5.07 11.18 15.32
CA ASN A 180 -5.55 10.57 16.55
C ASN A 180 -5.75 9.06 16.38
N VAL A 181 -6.28 8.60 15.25
CA VAL A 181 -6.42 7.16 14.94
C VAL A 181 -5.05 6.47 14.89
N ILE A 182 -4.05 7.09 14.24
CA ILE A 182 -2.68 6.58 14.21
C ILE A 182 -2.08 6.51 15.60
N THR A 183 -2.31 7.56 16.42
CA THR A 183 -1.81 7.59 17.80
C THR A 183 -2.38 6.44 18.64
N GLU A 184 -3.69 6.22 18.55
CA GLU A 184 -4.35 5.10 19.23
C GLU A 184 -3.74 3.75 18.83
N LEU A 185 -3.51 3.53 17.54
CA LEU A 185 -2.89 2.31 17.03
C LEU A 185 -1.51 2.07 17.65
N VAL A 186 -0.61 3.05 17.56
CA VAL A 186 0.78 2.86 18.01
C VAL A 186 0.93 2.86 19.53
N GLN A 187 -0.05 3.37 20.27
CA GLN A 187 -0.11 3.28 21.72
C GLN A 187 -0.57 1.91 22.21
N ASN A 188 -1.56 1.32 21.51
CA ASN A 188 -2.24 0.12 21.99
C ASN A 188 -1.70 -1.18 21.39
N TYR A 189 -1.07 -1.13 20.21
CA TYR A 189 -0.61 -2.33 19.49
C TYR A 189 0.87 -2.23 19.14
N LYS A 190 1.63 -3.30 19.47
CA LYS A 190 3.04 -3.43 19.05
C LYS A 190 3.09 -4.04 17.66
N ILE A 191 2.98 -3.18 16.64
CA ILE A 191 3.02 -3.53 15.23
C ILE A 191 4.43 -3.37 14.67
N ASP A 192 4.78 -4.18 13.68
CA ASP A 192 6.09 -4.09 13.02
C ASP A 192 6.13 -2.96 11.99
N GLY A 193 4.96 -2.57 11.47
CA GLY A 193 4.84 -1.44 10.56
C GLY A 193 3.42 -0.87 10.47
N ILE A 194 3.33 0.35 9.91
CA ILE A 194 2.09 0.93 9.38
C ILE A 194 2.25 1.08 7.88
N HIS A 195 1.25 0.61 7.14
CA HIS A 195 1.19 0.72 5.70
C HIS A 195 0.05 1.65 5.28
N PHE A 196 0.40 2.85 4.77
CA PHE A 196 -0.57 3.84 4.32
C PHE A 196 -1.00 3.56 2.89
N ASP A 197 -2.28 3.23 2.71
CA ASP A 197 -2.90 3.14 1.40
C ASP A 197 -3.91 4.29 1.23
N TYR A 198 -4.28 4.57 -0.03
CA TYR A 198 -5.13 5.71 -0.37
C TYR A 198 -4.65 7.03 0.26
N ILE A 199 -3.33 7.16 0.42
CA ILE A 199 -2.68 8.42 0.83
C ILE A 199 -2.52 9.32 -0.40
N ARG A 200 -3.64 9.73 -0.96
CA ARG A 200 -3.73 10.43 -2.23
C ARG A 200 -5.10 11.06 -2.45
N TYR A 201 -5.17 12.00 -3.37
CA TYR A 201 -6.46 12.39 -3.94
C TYR A 201 -7.05 11.27 -4.80
N HIS A 202 -8.36 11.33 -5.02
CA HIS A 202 -9.04 10.35 -5.88
C HIS A 202 -8.41 10.34 -7.28
N ARG A 203 -8.31 11.52 -7.92
CA ARG A 203 -7.68 11.75 -9.25
C ARG A 203 -7.45 13.25 -9.49
N LYS A 204 -6.92 13.58 -10.69
CA LYS A 204 -6.83 14.97 -11.16
C LYS A 204 -8.21 15.64 -11.16
N GLY A 205 -8.27 16.88 -10.67
CA GLY A 205 -9.52 17.66 -10.54
C GLY A 205 -10.12 17.63 -9.14
N TRP A 206 -9.83 16.60 -8.34
CA TRP A 206 -10.26 16.51 -6.94
C TRP A 206 -9.40 17.39 -6.00
N GLY A 207 -9.86 17.54 -4.77
CA GLY A 207 -9.19 18.36 -3.76
C GLY A 207 -9.83 19.76 -3.63
N LEU A 208 -11.08 19.92 -4.06
CA LEU A 208 -11.80 21.19 -4.05
C LEU A 208 -12.73 21.34 -2.82
N ASN A 209 -12.43 20.64 -1.72
CA ASN A 209 -13.17 20.81 -0.48
C ASN A 209 -13.24 22.31 -0.08
N PRO A 210 -14.44 22.87 0.23
CA PRO A 210 -14.62 24.29 0.49
C PRO A 210 -13.76 24.86 1.62
N VAL A 211 -13.52 24.07 2.68
CA VAL A 211 -12.67 24.49 3.80
C VAL A 211 -11.21 24.58 3.36
N GLY A 212 -10.72 23.60 2.62
CA GLY A 212 -9.36 23.61 2.07
C GLY A 212 -9.12 24.76 1.11
N LEU A 213 -10.08 25.04 0.23
CA LEU A 213 -10.04 26.20 -0.67
C LEU A 213 -9.98 27.54 0.10
N LYS A 214 -10.85 27.72 1.08
CA LYS A 214 -10.86 28.93 1.93
C LYS A 214 -9.51 29.14 2.62
N LEU A 215 -8.91 28.08 3.14
CA LEU A 215 -7.59 28.16 3.77
C LEU A 215 -6.50 28.54 2.77
N PHE A 216 -6.52 27.98 1.58
CA PHE A 216 -5.57 28.35 0.52
C PHE A 216 -5.66 29.83 0.16
N PHE A 217 -6.86 30.36 -0.09
CA PHE A 217 -7.04 31.77 -0.46
C PHE A 217 -6.69 32.71 0.71
N ASN A 218 -6.97 32.34 1.94
CA ASN A 218 -6.58 33.15 3.12
C ASN A 218 -5.05 33.20 3.30
N HIS A 219 -4.32 32.10 3.00
CA HIS A 219 -2.87 32.11 3.02
C HIS A 219 -2.25 32.90 1.86
N SER A 220 -2.93 32.94 0.73
CA SER A 220 -2.49 33.66 -0.46
C SER A 220 -2.81 35.17 -0.39
N ALA A 221 -3.78 35.55 0.42
CA ALA A 221 -4.07 36.93 0.75
C ALA A 221 -3.04 37.44 1.77
N SER A 222 -2.06 38.18 1.30
CA SER A 222 -0.94 38.81 1.99
C SER A 222 -1.24 39.19 3.44
N ILE A 223 -0.26 39.01 4.31
CA ILE A 223 -0.20 39.67 5.62
C ILE A 223 -0.14 41.18 5.36
N PRO A 224 -1.15 41.98 5.73
CA PRO A 224 -1.13 43.42 5.54
C PRO A 224 0.04 44.02 6.35
N GLY A 225 0.93 44.75 5.69
CA GLY A 225 1.97 45.54 6.34
C GLY A 225 3.38 44.99 6.33
N LEU A 226 3.65 43.84 5.68
CA LEU A 226 5.01 43.44 5.34
C LEU A 226 5.36 43.91 3.92
N PRO A 227 6.56 44.52 3.69
CA PRO A 227 7.03 44.81 2.33
C PRO A 227 7.04 43.48 1.56
N ALA A 228 6.64 43.57 0.29
CA ALA A 228 6.71 42.43 -0.63
C ALA A 228 8.18 41.97 -0.71
N LEU A 229 8.56 41.04 0.16
CA LEU A 229 9.73 40.24 -0.10
C LEU A 229 9.51 39.60 -1.47
N GLU A 230 10.48 39.66 -2.34
CA GLU A 230 10.48 39.00 -3.64
C GLU A 230 10.20 37.51 -3.43
N VAL A 231 8.91 37.17 -3.37
CA VAL A 231 8.50 35.76 -3.24
C VAL A 231 8.70 35.18 -4.62
N LYS A 232 9.75 34.41 -4.80
CA LYS A 232 9.86 33.45 -5.89
C LYS A 232 8.52 32.72 -5.98
N GLU A 233 7.83 32.89 -7.08
CA GLU A 233 6.53 32.33 -7.47
C GLU A 233 5.61 31.88 -6.32
N LYS A 234 4.43 32.50 -6.22
CA LYS A 234 3.40 32.10 -5.24
C LYS A 234 3.03 30.63 -5.48
N PRO A 235 2.94 29.78 -4.42
CA PRO A 235 2.58 28.39 -4.58
C PRO A 235 1.20 28.27 -5.25
N THR A 236 1.09 27.37 -6.21
CA THR A 236 -0.17 27.07 -6.86
C THR A 236 -1.08 26.28 -5.92
N PHE A 237 -2.38 26.22 -6.23
CA PHE A 237 -3.31 25.38 -5.47
C PHE A 237 -2.92 23.88 -5.55
N ASN A 238 -2.32 23.44 -6.64
CA ASN A 238 -1.80 22.07 -6.75
C ASN A 238 -0.60 21.83 -5.83
N ASP A 239 0.27 22.83 -5.61
CA ASP A 239 1.36 22.73 -4.64
C ASP A 239 0.80 22.62 -3.23
N TYR A 240 -0.19 23.45 -2.89
CA TYR A 240 -0.88 23.39 -1.59
C TYR A 240 -1.52 22.02 -1.32
N LYS A 241 -2.17 21.44 -2.32
CA LYS A 241 -2.73 20.09 -2.22
C LYS A 241 -1.67 19.03 -1.97
N ARG A 242 -0.56 19.05 -2.71
CA ARG A 242 0.55 18.10 -2.51
C ARG A 242 1.17 18.26 -1.13
N GLU A 243 1.39 19.50 -0.73
CA GLU A 243 1.94 19.82 0.58
C GLU A 243 1.06 19.31 1.73
N ALA A 244 -0.27 19.34 1.59
CA ALA A 244 -1.19 18.80 2.60
C ALA A 244 -0.93 17.32 2.87
N ILE A 245 -0.76 16.49 1.82
CA ILE A 245 -0.45 15.06 1.97
C ILE A 245 0.97 14.87 2.55
N THR A 246 1.94 15.61 2.05
CA THR A 246 3.34 15.53 2.52
C THR A 246 3.47 15.94 3.98
N LYS A 247 2.76 16.99 4.42
CA LYS A 247 2.69 17.37 5.83
C LYS A 247 2.05 16.30 6.70
N PHE A 248 0.95 15.72 6.22
CA PHE A 248 0.28 14.64 6.96
C PHE A 248 1.23 13.46 7.21
N ILE A 249 1.90 12.95 6.17
CA ILE A 249 2.76 11.77 6.32
C ILE A 249 3.99 12.07 7.18
N LYS A 250 4.56 13.27 7.05
CA LYS A 250 5.65 13.73 7.92
C LYS A 250 5.26 13.72 9.39
N LYS A 251 4.09 14.30 9.74
CA LYS A 251 3.56 14.31 11.11
C LYS A 251 3.25 12.90 11.62
N ALA A 252 2.61 12.08 10.77
CA ALA A 252 2.29 10.69 11.09
C ALA A 252 3.56 9.89 11.39
N SER A 253 4.55 9.96 10.52
CA SER A 253 5.85 9.28 10.71
C SER A 253 6.54 9.73 11.99
N THR A 254 6.64 11.03 12.22
CA THR A 254 7.24 11.57 13.46
C THR A 254 6.54 11.02 14.70
N ARG A 255 5.21 10.96 14.69
CA ARG A 255 4.40 10.45 15.79
C ARG A 255 4.59 8.95 15.99
N ILE A 256 4.55 8.16 14.91
CA ILE A 256 4.78 6.72 14.95
C ILE A 256 6.14 6.42 15.56
N LYS A 257 7.19 7.06 15.06
CA LYS A 257 8.57 6.85 15.52
C LYS A 257 8.79 7.30 16.95
N ALA A 258 8.03 8.28 17.45
CA ALA A 258 8.08 8.70 18.86
C ALA A 258 7.56 7.63 19.82
N TYR A 259 6.54 6.86 19.43
CA TYR A 259 6.00 5.75 20.24
C TYR A 259 6.69 4.41 19.97
N GLN A 260 7.01 4.14 18.70
CA GLN A 260 7.61 2.88 18.25
C GLN A 260 8.74 3.18 17.25
N PRO A 261 9.97 3.43 17.72
CA PRO A 261 11.10 3.86 16.87
C PRO A 261 11.43 2.91 15.71
N TYR A 262 11.16 1.62 15.89
CA TYR A 262 11.45 0.58 14.89
C TYR A 262 10.26 0.23 13.99
N CYS A 263 9.08 0.79 14.25
CA CYS A 263 7.90 0.58 13.41
C CYS A 263 8.14 1.12 12.00
N ILE A 264 8.06 0.25 11.00
CA ILE A 264 8.27 0.61 9.59
C ILE A 264 7.08 1.42 9.08
N VAL A 265 7.34 2.59 8.51
CA VAL A 265 6.32 3.42 7.86
C VAL A 265 6.42 3.21 6.36
N SER A 266 5.38 2.69 5.74
CA SER A 266 5.34 2.44 4.30
C SER A 266 4.09 3.04 3.65
N ALA A 267 4.15 3.29 2.35
CA ALA A 267 3.04 3.86 1.60
C ALA A 267 2.82 3.15 0.26
N ALA A 268 1.56 2.80 -0.03
CA ALA A 268 1.12 2.40 -1.35
C ALA A 268 1.11 3.62 -2.29
N VAL A 269 1.87 3.54 -3.38
CA VAL A 269 2.05 4.67 -4.28
C VAL A 269 1.80 4.29 -5.73
N LYS A 270 1.49 5.28 -6.56
CA LYS A 270 1.43 5.07 -8.02
C LYS A 270 2.83 4.85 -8.56
N PRO A 271 3.03 3.85 -9.46
CA PRO A 271 4.37 3.45 -9.90
C PRO A 271 5.04 4.50 -10.80
N ASN A 272 4.27 5.25 -11.58
CA ASN A 272 4.78 6.35 -12.38
C ASN A 272 4.86 7.61 -11.51
N LEU A 273 6.07 8.12 -11.27
CA LEU A 273 6.33 9.30 -10.42
C LEU A 273 5.62 10.57 -10.91
N TYR A 274 5.53 10.76 -12.22
CA TYR A 274 4.87 11.93 -12.80
C TYR A 274 3.35 11.88 -12.59
N ASP A 275 2.74 10.71 -12.80
CA ASP A 275 1.31 10.51 -12.53
C ASP A 275 1.01 10.61 -11.03
N ALA A 276 1.85 10.00 -10.19
CA ALA A 276 1.74 10.06 -8.75
C ALA A 276 1.64 11.51 -8.27
N ARG A 277 2.59 12.36 -8.71
CA ARG A 277 2.65 13.78 -8.35
C ARG A 277 1.49 14.58 -8.94
N ASN A 278 1.25 14.48 -10.26
CA ASN A 278 0.38 15.41 -10.98
C ASN A 278 -1.11 15.05 -10.92
N GLN A 279 -1.44 13.76 -10.78
CA GLN A 279 -2.84 13.30 -10.75
C GLN A 279 -3.33 13.01 -9.33
N PHE A 280 -2.44 12.51 -8.46
CA PHE A 280 -2.82 11.97 -7.16
C PHE A 280 -2.23 12.72 -5.97
N GLY A 281 -1.33 13.68 -6.20
CA GLY A 281 -0.68 14.46 -5.14
C GLY A 281 0.34 13.68 -4.32
N GLN A 282 0.82 12.53 -4.80
CA GLN A 282 1.82 11.71 -4.14
C GLN A 282 3.23 12.12 -4.55
N GLU A 283 3.98 12.72 -3.65
CA GLU A 283 5.39 13.08 -3.83
C GLU A 283 6.28 12.08 -3.08
N TRP A 284 6.14 10.79 -3.42
CA TRP A 284 6.78 9.74 -2.65
C TRP A 284 8.31 9.70 -2.80
N ASP A 285 8.88 10.29 -3.84
CA ASP A 285 10.30 10.62 -3.96
C ASP A 285 10.74 11.59 -2.84
N VAL A 286 9.96 12.65 -2.59
CA VAL A 286 10.17 13.59 -1.49
C VAL A 286 10.00 12.90 -0.13
N TRP A 287 9.02 11.99 -0.01
CA TRP A 287 8.78 11.26 1.22
C TRP A 287 9.94 10.31 1.57
N LEU A 288 10.52 9.65 0.56
CA LEU A 288 11.74 8.84 0.72
C LEU A 288 12.94 9.72 1.11
N ALA A 289 13.16 10.84 0.40
CA ALA A 289 14.24 11.77 0.66
C ALA A 289 14.20 12.35 2.08
N GLY A 290 13.01 12.76 2.52
CA GLY A 290 12.76 13.28 3.86
C GLY A 290 12.69 12.23 4.97
N ARG A 291 12.83 10.94 4.65
CA ARG A 291 12.64 9.81 5.58
C ARG A 291 11.26 9.84 6.28
N TYR A 292 10.24 10.35 5.57
CA TYR A 292 8.86 10.34 6.07
C TYR A 292 8.21 8.97 5.87
N ILE A 293 8.72 8.17 4.95
CA ILE A 293 8.45 6.74 4.81
C ILE A 293 9.77 5.96 4.80
N ASP A 294 9.76 4.75 5.35
CA ASP A 294 10.86 3.81 5.24
C ASP A 294 10.80 3.07 3.90
N TRP A 295 9.59 2.68 3.46
CA TRP A 295 9.38 2.01 2.18
C TRP A 295 8.32 2.69 1.31
N ALA A 296 8.60 2.84 0.03
CA ALA A 296 7.59 3.04 -1.00
C ALA A 296 7.16 1.68 -1.57
N VAL A 297 5.84 1.50 -1.74
CA VAL A 297 5.25 0.28 -2.31
C VAL A 297 4.51 0.65 -3.60
N PRO A 298 5.23 0.79 -4.74
CA PRO A 298 4.62 1.12 -6.01
C PRO A 298 3.66 0.02 -6.46
N MET A 299 2.37 0.32 -6.59
CA MET A 299 1.35 -0.60 -7.08
C MET A 299 1.49 -0.78 -8.60
N ASN A 300 2.55 -1.49 -9.04
CA ASN A 300 2.83 -1.71 -10.45
C ASN A 300 1.96 -2.86 -10.99
N TYR A 301 0.65 -2.61 -11.07
CA TYR A 301 -0.36 -3.58 -11.50
C TYR A 301 -0.60 -3.59 -13.01
N ALA A 302 0.38 -3.12 -13.79
CA ALA A 302 0.35 -3.20 -15.25
C ALA A 302 0.07 -4.64 -15.70
N MET A 303 -0.82 -4.84 -16.68
CA MET A 303 -1.18 -6.18 -17.14
C MET A 303 -0.07 -6.80 -17.99
N ASP A 304 0.57 -6.02 -18.85
CA ASP A 304 1.67 -6.46 -19.71
C ASP A 304 3.05 -6.16 -19.10
N LEU A 305 4.04 -6.96 -19.52
CA LEU A 305 5.40 -6.87 -18.99
C LEU A 305 6.12 -5.60 -19.45
N ASN A 306 5.89 -5.14 -20.69
CA ASN A 306 6.55 -3.94 -21.20
C ASN A 306 6.15 -2.69 -20.43
N HIS A 307 4.86 -2.58 -20.06
CA HIS A 307 4.39 -1.47 -19.21
C HIS A 307 4.94 -1.59 -17.80
N PHE A 308 5.02 -2.81 -17.25
CA PHE A 308 5.63 -3.07 -15.96
C PHE A 308 7.11 -2.60 -15.94
N ASP A 309 7.88 -2.97 -16.96
CA ASP A 309 9.30 -2.61 -17.08
C ASP A 309 9.49 -1.10 -17.32
N ARG A 310 8.61 -0.45 -18.11
CA ARG A 310 8.64 1.03 -18.26
C ARG A 310 8.48 1.74 -16.91
N ASN A 311 7.59 1.28 -16.05
CA ASN A 311 7.44 1.85 -14.71
C ASN A 311 8.71 1.66 -13.86
N ILE A 312 9.35 0.49 -13.94
CA ILE A 312 10.67 0.25 -13.30
C ILE A 312 11.70 1.26 -13.82
N GLN A 313 11.78 1.43 -15.14
CA GLN A 313 12.73 2.34 -15.74
C GLN A 313 12.50 3.80 -15.32
N ILE A 314 11.23 4.25 -15.26
CA ILE A 314 10.88 5.60 -14.76
C ILE A 314 11.36 5.78 -13.32
N MET A 315 11.21 4.78 -12.46
CA MET A 315 11.72 4.86 -11.08
C MET A 315 13.24 4.97 -11.05
N LYS A 316 13.95 4.15 -11.82
CA LYS A 316 15.43 4.15 -11.87
C LYS A 316 16.00 5.44 -12.44
N ASP A 317 15.35 6.03 -13.43
CA ASP A 317 15.81 7.27 -14.08
C ASP A 317 15.58 8.51 -13.21
N ASN A 318 14.63 8.45 -12.27
CA ASN A 318 14.20 9.62 -11.49
C ASN A 318 14.48 9.52 -9.99
N LEU A 319 14.91 8.37 -9.49
CA LEU A 319 15.27 8.19 -8.08
C LEU A 319 16.78 8.00 -7.93
N PRO A 320 17.39 8.64 -6.91
CA PRO A 320 18.74 8.30 -6.49
C PRO A 320 18.86 6.80 -6.18
N VAL A 321 19.99 6.18 -6.58
CA VAL A 321 20.24 4.74 -6.42
C VAL A 321 20.06 4.29 -4.96
N GLN A 322 20.45 5.11 -3.99
CA GLN A 322 20.30 4.82 -2.55
C GLN A 322 18.83 4.77 -2.06
N TYR A 323 17.83 4.98 -2.92
CA TYR A 323 16.42 4.78 -2.57
C TYR A 323 15.83 3.52 -3.19
N LEU A 324 16.52 2.85 -4.09
CA LEU A 324 16.03 1.64 -4.74
C LEU A 324 15.88 0.49 -3.74
N ASP A 325 16.77 0.41 -2.74
CA ASP A 325 16.71 -0.54 -1.63
C ASP A 325 15.55 -0.28 -0.64
N ARG A 326 14.79 0.80 -0.86
CA ARG A 326 13.59 1.15 -0.07
C ARG A 326 12.29 0.99 -0.87
N ILE A 327 12.37 0.30 -2.00
CA ILE A 327 11.22 0.00 -2.85
C ILE A 327 10.81 -1.45 -2.67
N ILE A 328 9.54 -1.66 -2.33
CA ILE A 328 8.89 -2.96 -2.27
C ILE A 328 7.89 -3.03 -3.43
N MET A 329 8.25 -3.70 -4.52
CA MET A 329 7.47 -3.68 -5.76
C MET A 329 6.12 -4.39 -5.62
N GLY A 330 5.03 -3.65 -5.81
CA GLY A 330 3.68 -4.18 -5.80
C GLY A 330 3.33 -4.91 -7.10
N ILE A 331 2.88 -6.17 -6.98
CA ILE A 331 2.49 -7.03 -8.10
C ILE A 331 1.08 -7.55 -7.85
N ALA A 332 0.14 -7.27 -8.77
CA ALA A 332 -1.20 -7.84 -8.71
C ALA A 332 -1.21 -9.29 -9.22
N VAL A 333 -2.05 -10.13 -8.63
CA VAL A 333 -2.28 -11.51 -9.10
C VAL A 333 -3.73 -11.76 -9.55
N TYR A 334 -4.64 -10.83 -9.29
CA TYR A 334 -6.06 -10.96 -9.64
C TYR A 334 -6.35 -10.75 -11.14
N ASN A 335 -5.48 -10.06 -11.87
CA ASN A 335 -5.70 -9.65 -13.26
C ASN A 335 -4.74 -10.30 -14.26
N GLN A 336 -4.00 -11.33 -13.87
CA GLN A 336 -3.00 -11.97 -14.72
C GLN A 336 -2.73 -13.45 -14.36
N LYS A 337 -2.11 -14.17 -15.28
CA LYS A 337 -1.74 -15.58 -15.08
C LYS A 337 -0.52 -15.73 -14.17
N PRO A 338 -0.36 -16.86 -13.44
CA PRO A 338 0.81 -17.10 -12.57
C PRO A 338 2.15 -16.93 -13.28
N ARG A 339 2.26 -17.32 -14.55
CA ARG A 339 3.49 -17.17 -15.35
C ARG A 339 3.87 -15.70 -15.52
N THR A 340 2.90 -14.85 -15.84
CA THR A 340 3.14 -13.39 -16.02
C THR A 340 3.52 -12.73 -14.70
N ALA A 341 2.83 -13.07 -13.61
CA ALA A 341 3.20 -12.59 -12.28
C ALA A 341 4.62 -13.03 -11.89
N GLY A 342 4.97 -14.29 -12.15
CA GLY A 342 6.32 -14.81 -11.91
C GLY A 342 7.40 -14.13 -12.75
N GLN A 343 7.12 -13.79 -14.02
CA GLN A 343 8.04 -12.99 -14.84
C GLN A 343 8.29 -11.59 -14.23
N LYS A 344 7.26 -10.94 -13.71
CA LYS A 344 7.39 -9.63 -13.03
C LYS A 344 8.20 -9.73 -11.74
N ILE A 345 8.01 -10.79 -10.95
CA ILE A 345 8.84 -11.06 -9.77
C ILE A 345 10.31 -11.17 -10.21
N TYR A 346 10.59 -11.97 -11.22
CA TYR A 346 11.93 -12.16 -11.77
C TYR A 346 12.54 -10.84 -12.27
N HIS A 347 11.77 -10.04 -13.04
CA HIS A 347 12.24 -8.71 -13.50
C HIS A 347 12.51 -7.77 -12.33
N THR A 348 11.68 -7.79 -11.29
CA THR A 348 11.92 -7.01 -10.07
C THR A 348 13.24 -7.38 -9.40
N GLY A 349 13.53 -8.68 -9.26
CA GLY A 349 14.77 -9.16 -8.64
C GLY A 349 16.05 -8.83 -9.39
N LYS A 350 15.96 -8.38 -10.64
CA LYS A 350 17.10 -7.89 -11.42
C LYS A 350 17.40 -6.39 -11.22
N ASN A 351 16.68 -5.71 -10.36
CA ASN A 351 16.68 -4.26 -10.26
C ASN A 351 16.87 -3.77 -8.82
N ASP A 352 17.80 -4.24 -8.06
CA ASP A 352 18.24 -3.73 -6.74
C ASP A 352 17.14 -3.27 -5.76
N PHE A 353 15.89 -3.73 -5.96
CA PHE A 353 14.78 -3.47 -5.05
C PHE A 353 14.79 -4.47 -3.90
N SER A 354 14.55 -4.02 -2.66
CA SER A 354 14.58 -4.86 -1.47
C SER A 354 13.52 -5.94 -1.44
N GLY A 355 12.42 -5.75 -2.17
CA GLY A 355 11.36 -6.73 -2.03
C GLY A 355 10.20 -6.58 -2.99
N ILE A 356 9.24 -7.45 -2.75
CA ILE A 356 7.98 -7.50 -3.47
C ILE A 356 6.81 -7.53 -2.51
N SER A 357 5.65 -7.07 -2.99
CA SER A 357 4.37 -7.23 -2.30
C SER A 357 3.30 -7.76 -3.27
N ILE A 358 2.64 -8.83 -2.89
CA ILE A 358 1.66 -9.52 -3.75
C ILE A 358 0.23 -9.13 -3.34
N PHE A 359 -0.52 -8.56 -4.26
CA PHE A 359 -1.93 -8.21 -4.06
C PHE A 359 -2.83 -9.20 -4.79
N SER A 360 -3.54 -10.11 -4.12
CA SER A 360 -3.70 -10.29 -2.67
C SER A 360 -3.93 -11.76 -2.31
N TYR A 361 -3.93 -12.09 -1.02
CA TYR A 361 -4.25 -13.41 -0.47
C TYR A 361 -5.58 -13.98 -0.97
N THR A 362 -6.57 -13.13 -1.20
CA THR A 362 -7.90 -13.52 -1.70
C THR A 362 -7.80 -14.41 -2.95
N VAL A 363 -6.94 -14.06 -3.91
CA VAL A 363 -6.75 -14.85 -5.14
C VAL A 363 -6.21 -16.24 -4.83
N PHE A 364 -5.32 -16.37 -3.89
CA PHE A 364 -4.75 -17.66 -3.50
C PHE A 364 -5.73 -18.54 -2.73
N LYS A 365 -6.62 -17.92 -1.94
CA LYS A 365 -7.71 -18.64 -1.25
C LYS A 365 -8.73 -19.18 -2.26
N GLU A 366 -9.09 -18.38 -3.27
CA GLU A 366 -10.02 -18.76 -4.33
C GLU A 366 -9.39 -19.73 -5.34
N GLN A 367 -8.08 -19.61 -5.60
CA GLN A 367 -7.34 -20.37 -6.58
C GLN A 367 -6.02 -20.95 -5.99
N PRO A 368 -6.08 -22.01 -5.17
CA PRO A 368 -4.90 -22.54 -4.49
C PRO A 368 -3.77 -22.99 -5.44
N SER A 369 -4.13 -23.42 -6.66
CA SER A 369 -3.15 -23.79 -7.69
C SER A 369 -2.31 -22.59 -8.19
N TYR A 370 -2.79 -21.37 -8.00
CA TYR A 370 -2.04 -20.17 -8.37
C TYR A 370 -0.81 -20.00 -7.47
N ALA A 371 -1.00 -20.11 -6.14
CA ALA A 371 0.09 -20.03 -5.17
C ALA A 371 1.20 -21.05 -5.45
N LYS A 372 0.83 -22.32 -5.68
CA LYS A 372 1.79 -23.41 -6.02
C LYS A 372 2.64 -23.10 -7.24
N LYS A 373 2.10 -22.37 -8.23
CA LYS A 373 2.83 -21.98 -9.44
C LYS A 373 3.69 -20.74 -9.24
N LEU A 374 3.41 -19.93 -8.22
CA LEU A 374 4.11 -18.68 -7.95
C LEU A 374 5.26 -18.84 -6.96
N VAL A 375 5.16 -19.76 -5.99
CA VAL A 375 6.13 -19.94 -4.89
C VAL A 375 7.57 -20.11 -5.39
N LYS A 376 7.78 -20.82 -6.48
CA LYS A 376 9.10 -21.01 -7.10
C LYS A 376 9.82 -19.72 -7.55
N TYR A 377 9.11 -18.60 -7.59
CA TYR A 377 9.70 -17.29 -7.89
C TYR A 377 9.96 -16.47 -6.62
N LEU A 378 9.56 -17.01 -5.45
CA LEU A 378 9.76 -16.41 -4.13
C LEU A 378 10.93 -17.06 -3.37
N GLU A 379 11.40 -18.20 -3.88
CA GLU A 379 12.59 -18.92 -3.43
C GLU A 379 13.86 -18.40 -4.12
#